data_d8b40efce2ad3e8cb28b0adfd0f8f5c9
#
_entry.id   d8b40efce2ad3e8cb28b0adfd0f8f5c9
#
_cell.length_a   1.000
_cell.length_b   1.000
_cell.length_c   1.000
_cell.angle_alpha   90.00
_cell.angle_beta   90.00
_cell.angle_gamma   90.00
#
_symmetry.space_group_name_H-M   'P 1'
#
loop_
_entity.id
_entity.type
_entity.pdbx_description
1 polymer ?
#
loop_
_entity_poly.entity_id
_entity_poly.type
_entity_poly.pdbx_seq_one_letter_code
_entity_poly.pdbx_strand_id
1 'polypeptide(L)'
;MRKLRECRDMDLLVVNAITFSETASHFLSYREIQSALSVADTELEELPWEAAYLAGHVHRKYRRSGGFRERVLPDFRIGAHAAVKGYRILTRDAARYRTYFPDVEIIAPDTHP
;
A
#
# COMPACT_ATOMS: atom_id res chain seq x y z
N MET A 1 -12.79 -5.25 -7.37
CA MET A 1 -12.10 -6.42 -7.93
C MET A 1 -11.66 -6.22 -9.38
N ARG A 2 -12.41 -5.49 -10.18
CA ARG A 2 -12.02 -5.22 -11.57
C ARG A 2 -10.69 -4.48 -11.68
N LYS A 3 -10.51 -3.42 -10.89
CA LYS A 3 -9.24 -2.68 -10.87
C LYS A 3 -8.07 -3.57 -10.47
N LEU A 4 -8.29 -4.46 -9.53
CA LEU A 4 -7.27 -5.39 -9.08
C LEU A 4 -6.83 -6.32 -10.22
N ARG A 5 -7.78 -6.82 -10.99
CA ARG A 5 -7.49 -7.69 -12.12
C ARG A 5 -6.74 -6.95 -13.24
N GLU A 6 -7.15 -5.73 -13.54
CA GLU A 6 -6.49 -4.91 -14.53
C GLU A 6 -5.03 -4.64 -14.15
N CYS A 7 -4.81 -4.33 -12.87
CA CYS A 7 -3.47 -4.10 -12.36
C CYS A 7 -2.62 -5.38 -12.46
N ARG A 8 -3.21 -6.53 -12.16
CA ARG A 8 -2.52 -7.82 -12.22
C ARG A 8 -2.09 -8.16 -13.66
N ASP A 9 -2.90 -7.81 -14.65
CA ASP A 9 -2.55 -8.05 -16.04
C ASP A 9 -1.34 -7.23 -16.49
N MET A 10 -1.11 -6.10 -15.83
CA MET A 10 0.00 -5.20 -16.16
C MET A 10 1.23 -5.48 -15.29
N ASP A 11 1.03 -5.76 -14.03
CA ASP A 11 2.09 -5.94 -13.04
C ASP A 11 1.72 -6.99 -12.00
N LEU A 12 2.75 -7.54 -11.38
CA LEU A 12 2.60 -8.43 -10.25
C LEU A 12 2.02 -7.65 -9.06
N LEU A 13 1.02 -8.22 -8.40
CA LEU A 13 0.45 -7.63 -7.20
C LEU A 13 1.24 -8.10 -5.99
N VAL A 14 1.69 -7.15 -5.17
CA VAL A 14 2.48 -7.41 -3.99
C VAL A 14 1.73 -6.91 -2.75
N VAL A 15 1.72 -7.72 -1.70
CA VAL A 15 1.05 -7.40 -0.44
C VAL A 15 2.07 -7.56 0.68
N ASN A 16 2.26 -6.51 1.49
CA ASN A 16 3.09 -6.62 2.69
C ASN A 16 2.21 -6.88 3.92
N ALA A 17 2.85 -7.11 5.06
CA ALA A 17 2.13 -7.43 6.29
C ALA A 17 1.18 -6.31 6.73
N ILE A 18 1.49 -5.07 6.42
CA ILE A 18 0.64 -3.93 6.77
C ILE A 18 -0.67 -3.98 5.96
N THR A 19 -0.55 -4.10 4.65
CA THR A 19 -1.72 -4.22 3.77
C THR A 19 -2.52 -5.48 4.09
N PHE A 20 -1.81 -6.59 4.35
CA PHE A 20 -2.45 -7.85 4.71
C PHE A 20 -3.32 -7.69 5.96
N SER A 21 -2.80 -7.05 7.02
CA SER A 21 -3.55 -6.90 8.26
C SER A 21 -4.79 -6.03 8.09
N GLU A 22 -4.71 -4.99 7.27
CA GLU A 22 -5.88 -4.15 6.98
C GLU A 22 -6.92 -4.95 6.19
N THR A 23 -6.49 -5.71 5.21
CA THR A 23 -7.37 -6.55 4.41
C THR A 23 -8.00 -7.65 5.25
N ALA A 24 -7.22 -8.24 6.15
CA ALA A 24 -7.68 -9.35 7.00
C ALA A 24 -8.87 -8.97 7.87
N SER A 25 -9.01 -7.69 8.21
CA SER A 25 -10.13 -7.24 9.03
C SER A 25 -11.49 -7.47 8.35
N HIS A 26 -11.50 -7.68 7.04
CA HIS A 26 -12.72 -7.93 6.27
C HIS A 26 -13.01 -9.41 6.03
N PHE A 27 -12.21 -10.31 6.61
CA PHE A 27 -12.36 -11.76 6.42
C PHE A 27 -12.55 -12.46 7.76
N LEU A 28 -13.30 -13.57 7.73
CA LEU A 28 -13.64 -14.30 8.94
C LEU A 28 -12.54 -15.28 9.37
N SER A 29 -11.66 -15.69 8.45
CA SER A 29 -10.62 -16.64 8.76
C SER A 29 -9.38 -16.41 7.91
N TYR A 30 -8.25 -16.96 8.40
CA TYR A 30 -6.99 -16.92 7.66
C TYR A 30 -7.10 -17.66 6.33
N ARG A 31 -7.81 -18.78 6.32
CA ARG A 31 -8.03 -19.55 5.09
C ARG A 31 -8.79 -18.75 4.04
N GLU A 32 -9.79 -18.01 4.48
CA GLU A 32 -10.61 -17.21 3.58
C GLU A 32 -9.79 -16.13 2.89
N ILE A 33 -8.95 -15.41 3.65
CA ILE A 33 -8.10 -14.37 3.05
C ILE A 33 -7.03 -14.99 2.15
N GLN A 34 -6.46 -16.13 2.52
CA GLN A 34 -5.49 -16.82 1.66
C GLN A 34 -6.12 -17.19 0.32
N SER A 35 -7.34 -17.69 0.33
CA SER A 35 -8.06 -18.03 -0.91
C SER A 35 -8.27 -16.82 -1.78
N ALA A 36 -8.68 -15.69 -1.20
CA ALA A 36 -8.89 -14.47 -1.94
C ALA A 36 -7.60 -13.96 -2.58
N LEU A 37 -6.49 -13.99 -1.86
CA LEU A 37 -5.20 -13.56 -2.38
C LEU A 37 -4.68 -14.48 -3.47
N SER A 38 -4.93 -15.79 -3.35
CA SER A 38 -4.55 -16.76 -4.37
C SER A 38 -5.29 -16.51 -5.68
N VAL A 39 -6.60 -16.23 -5.60
CA VAL A 39 -7.41 -15.91 -6.78
C VAL A 39 -6.89 -14.64 -7.46
N ALA A 40 -6.46 -13.66 -6.68
CA ALA A 40 -5.92 -12.40 -7.21
C ALA A 40 -4.47 -12.54 -7.67
N ASP A 41 -3.84 -13.70 -7.43
CA ASP A 41 -2.47 -13.99 -7.84
C ASP A 41 -1.48 -12.97 -7.26
N THR A 42 -1.59 -12.75 -5.95
CA THR A 42 -0.73 -11.81 -5.22
C THR A 42 0.47 -12.52 -4.61
N GLU A 43 1.56 -11.77 -4.44
CA GLU A 43 2.71 -12.22 -3.66
C GLU A 43 2.76 -11.52 -2.33
N LEU A 44 3.13 -12.27 -1.28
CA LEU A 44 3.40 -11.69 0.02
C LEU A 44 4.87 -11.30 0.07
N GLU A 45 5.15 -10.06 0.43
CA GLU A 45 6.52 -9.54 0.49
C GLU A 45 6.70 -8.78 1.79
N GLU A 46 7.80 -9.04 2.48
CA GLU A 46 8.11 -8.35 3.71
C GLU A 46 8.48 -6.89 3.42
N LEU A 47 8.16 -6.01 4.37
CA LEU A 47 8.53 -4.60 4.27
C LEU A 47 10.05 -4.48 4.38
N PRO A 48 10.73 -3.95 3.34
CA PRO A 48 12.18 -3.77 3.42
C PRO A 48 12.56 -2.77 4.52
N TRP A 49 13.74 -2.95 5.11
CA TRP A 49 14.20 -2.04 6.16
C TRP A 49 14.35 -0.61 5.64
N GLU A 50 14.79 -0.43 4.39
CA GLU A 50 14.89 0.88 3.76
C GLU A 50 13.52 1.55 3.67
N ALA A 51 12.49 0.77 3.39
CA ALA A 51 11.12 1.29 3.34
C ALA A 51 10.62 1.68 4.73
N ALA A 52 10.95 0.88 5.75
CA ALA A 52 10.59 1.21 7.13
C ALA A 52 11.25 2.53 7.55
N TYR A 53 12.51 2.73 7.19
CA TYR A 53 13.20 3.99 7.46
C TYR A 53 12.53 5.17 6.76
N LEU A 54 12.24 5.01 5.47
CA LEU A 54 11.59 6.05 4.68
C LEU A 54 10.22 6.41 5.26
N ALA A 55 9.46 5.41 5.71
CA ALA A 55 8.16 5.65 6.34
C ALA A 55 8.30 6.56 7.58
N GLY A 56 9.31 6.30 8.40
CA GLY A 56 9.59 7.13 9.58
C GLY A 56 9.97 8.56 9.18
N HIS A 57 10.78 8.70 8.14
CA HIS A 57 11.20 10.00 7.63
C HIS A 57 10.00 10.81 7.11
N VAL A 58 9.11 10.16 6.37
CA VAL A 58 7.89 10.80 5.87
C VAL A 58 6.96 11.19 7.02
N HIS A 59 6.88 10.34 8.04
CA HIS A 59 6.09 10.63 9.22
C HIS A 59 6.59 11.90 9.93
N ARG A 60 7.90 12.10 9.97
CA ARG A 60 8.48 13.32 10.56
C ARG A 60 7.99 14.55 9.79
N LYS A 61 7.97 14.49 8.46
CA LYS A 61 7.44 15.60 7.64
C LYS A 61 5.97 15.85 7.94
N TYR A 62 5.19 14.77 8.06
CA TYR A 62 3.78 14.86 8.41
C TYR A 62 3.57 15.57 9.73
N ARG A 63 4.35 15.21 10.76
CA ARG A 63 4.27 15.85 12.08
C ARG A 63 4.65 17.32 12.01
N ARG A 64 5.68 17.67 11.26
CA ARG A 64 6.12 19.06 11.09
C ARG A 64 5.07 19.90 10.39
N SER A 65 4.25 19.30 9.54
CA SER A 65 3.18 19.98 8.82
C SER A 65 1.87 20.05 9.61
N GLY A 66 1.90 19.75 10.90
CA GLY A 66 0.74 19.83 11.76
C GLY A 66 0.00 18.52 11.96
N GLY A 67 0.55 17.40 11.49
CA GLY A 67 -0.06 16.09 11.70
C GLY A 67 -0.08 15.73 13.19
N PHE A 68 -1.20 15.16 13.63
CA PHE A 68 -1.42 14.90 15.05
C PHE A 68 -1.21 13.44 15.47
N ARG A 69 -1.07 12.53 14.52
CA ARG A 69 -0.83 11.11 14.84
C ARG A 69 0.61 10.91 15.28
N GLU A 70 0.80 10.30 16.44
CA GLU A 70 2.13 10.06 16.98
C GLU A 70 2.84 8.88 16.36
N ARG A 71 2.09 7.84 15.99
CA ARG A 71 2.64 6.64 15.39
C ARG A 71 2.67 6.75 13.88
N VAL A 72 3.66 6.10 13.26
CA VAL A 72 3.77 6.06 11.81
C VAL A 72 2.49 5.46 11.22
N LEU A 73 1.88 6.19 10.29
CA LEU A 73 0.65 5.74 9.64
C LEU A 73 0.90 4.54 8.72
N PRO A 74 -0.05 3.60 8.65
CA PRO A 74 0.07 2.47 7.73
C PRO A 74 0.32 2.90 6.28
N ASP A 75 -0.33 3.97 5.82
CA ASP A 75 -0.17 4.48 4.47
C ASP A 75 1.28 4.87 4.18
N PHE A 76 2.00 5.37 5.17
CA PHE A 76 3.40 5.74 4.99
C PHE A 76 4.29 4.51 4.78
N ARG A 77 3.97 3.40 5.44
CA ARG A 77 4.70 2.14 5.25
C ARG A 77 4.41 1.54 3.88
N ILE A 78 3.16 1.60 3.45
CA ILE A 78 2.75 1.12 2.13
C ILE A 78 3.40 1.96 1.04
N GLY A 79 3.32 3.28 1.16
CA GLY A 79 3.91 4.19 0.18
C GLY A 79 5.42 4.06 0.11
N ALA A 80 6.09 3.94 1.25
CA ALA A 80 7.53 3.78 1.30
C ALA A 80 7.97 2.47 0.65
N HIS A 81 7.22 1.39 0.87
CA HIS A 81 7.51 0.10 0.25
C HIS A 81 7.45 0.22 -1.28
N ALA A 82 6.39 0.85 -1.78
CA ALA A 82 6.25 1.07 -3.22
C ALA A 82 7.38 1.94 -3.76
N ALA A 83 7.75 3.00 -3.05
CA ALA A 83 8.80 3.91 -3.48
C ALA A 83 10.16 3.21 -3.58
N VAL A 84 10.51 2.42 -2.57
CA VAL A 84 11.80 1.72 -2.52
C VAL A 84 11.91 0.66 -3.60
N LYS A 85 10.82 -0.05 -3.87
CA LYS A 85 10.83 -1.18 -4.81
C LYS A 85 10.40 -0.78 -6.22
N GLY A 86 9.94 0.44 -6.43
CA GLY A 86 9.46 0.88 -7.74
C GLY A 86 8.10 0.32 -8.11
N TYR A 87 7.27 0.04 -7.12
CA TYR A 87 5.93 -0.48 -7.35
C TYR A 87 4.92 0.63 -7.54
N ARG A 88 3.80 0.31 -8.18
CA ARG A 88 2.63 1.18 -8.26
C ARG A 88 1.69 0.86 -7.11
N ILE A 89 0.90 1.84 -6.70
CA ILE A 89 -0.07 1.66 -5.62
C ILE A 89 -1.47 1.65 -6.20
N LEU A 90 -2.23 0.60 -5.92
CA LEU A 90 -3.65 0.51 -6.25
C LEU A 90 -4.45 0.90 -5.00
N THR A 91 -5.16 2.02 -5.05
CA THR A 91 -5.88 2.52 -3.89
C THR A 91 -7.11 3.32 -4.33
N ARG A 92 -8.11 3.38 -3.44
CA ARG A 92 -9.26 4.26 -3.62
C ARG A 92 -9.03 5.62 -2.98
N ASP A 93 -8.09 5.72 -2.04
CA ASP A 93 -7.75 6.95 -1.34
C ASP A 93 -6.33 7.34 -1.69
N ALA A 94 -6.19 8.10 -2.77
CA ALA A 94 -4.89 8.45 -3.32
C ALA A 94 -4.27 9.71 -2.74
N ALA A 95 -5.05 10.55 -2.05
CA ALA A 95 -4.60 11.89 -1.67
C ALA A 95 -3.31 11.89 -0.85
N ARG A 96 -3.23 11.05 0.18
CA ARG A 96 -2.05 11.00 1.05
C ARG A 96 -0.83 10.49 0.30
N TYR A 97 -1.00 9.51 -0.59
CA TYR A 97 0.11 9.00 -1.38
C TYR A 97 0.65 10.05 -2.34
N ARG A 98 -0.23 10.81 -2.98
CA ARG A 98 0.18 11.90 -3.88
C ARG A 98 0.94 12.98 -3.14
N THR A 99 0.53 13.28 -1.91
CA THR A 99 1.18 14.31 -1.09
C THR A 99 2.58 13.90 -0.64
N TYR A 100 2.72 12.68 -0.15
CA TYR A 100 3.96 12.26 0.51
C TYR A 100 4.86 11.37 -0.35
N PHE A 101 4.34 10.81 -1.43
CA PHE A 101 5.09 9.95 -2.36
C PHE A 101 4.78 10.35 -3.80
N PRO A 102 5.11 11.60 -4.18
CA PRO A 102 4.71 12.12 -5.50
C PRO A 102 5.31 11.35 -6.68
N ASP A 103 6.43 10.66 -6.48
CA ASP A 103 7.08 9.90 -7.54
C ASP A 103 6.54 8.48 -7.72
N VAL A 104 5.68 8.03 -6.80
CA VAL A 104 5.06 6.71 -6.90
C VAL A 104 3.83 6.81 -7.79
N GLU A 105 3.74 5.92 -8.77
CA GLU A 105 2.56 5.88 -9.65
C GLU A 105 1.36 5.33 -8.90
N ILE A 106 0.25 6.04 -8.97
CA ILE A 106 -0.98 5.68 -8.28
C ILE A 106 -2.02 5.24 -9.31
N ILE A 107 -2.63 4.07 -9.04
CA ILE A 107 -3.78 3.61 -9.82
C ILE A 107 -5.00 3.76 -8.91
N ALA A 108 -5.87 4.68 -9.27
CA ALA A 108 -7.05 5.03 -8.48
C ALA A 108 -8.23 5.25 -9.42
N PRO A 109 -9.47 5.30 -8.90
CA PRO A 109 -10.65 5.49 -9.76
C PRO A 109 -10.62 6.76 -10.61
N ASP A 110 -9.95 7.81 -10.15
CA ASP A 110 -9.84 9.07 -10.90
C ASP A 110 -8.78 9.04 -12.00
N THR A 111 -7.81 8.13 -11.93
CA THR A 111 -6.75 7.98 -12.94
C THR A 111 -7.00 6.81 -13.87
N HIS A 112 -7.70 5.77 -13.36
CA HIS A 112 -7.98 4.54 -14.11
C HIS A 112 -9.43 4.14 -13.89
N PRO A 113 -10.39 4.91 -14.44
CA PRO A 113 -11.82 4.67 -14.25
C PRO A 113 -12.35 3.37 -14.83
#